data_68471f275ded57a73de4ef8cef3f6b1f
#
_entry.id   68471f275ded57a73de4ef8cef3f6b1f
#
_cell.length_a   1.000
_cell.length_b   1.000
_cell.length_c   1.000
_cell.angle_alpha   90.00
_cell.angle_beta   90.00
_cell.angle_gamma   90.00
#
_symmetry.space_group_name_H-M   'P 1'
#
loop_
_entity.id
_entity.type
_entity.pdbx_description
1 polymer ?
#
loop_
_entity_poly.entity_id
_entity_poly.type
_entity_poly.pdbx_seq_one_letter_code
_entity_poly.pdbx_strand_id
1 'polypeptide(L)'
;WARCGENIYHAGELVEGADAESFTPLNSWLARDKLQFFDRTEVVNTTADASSFQRIDGGYYRDHHRIFYLPDSTIYEVEGADPDTFEVIYEVTEDVTDDITDHITDHIRSDARDAHSRYYNGKKVAPR
;
A
#
# COMPACT_ATOMS: atom_id res chain seq x y z
N TRP A 1 -12.17 -3.90 -13.39
CA TRP A 1 -13.11 -2.80 -13.11
C TRP A 1 -13.58 -2.18 -14.43
N ALA A 2 -14.86 -1.92 -14.51
CA ALA A 2 -15.45 -1.29 -15.70
C ALA A 2 -16.50 -0.25 -15.29
N ARG A 3 -16.60 0.81 -16.08
CA ARG A 3 -17.61 1.84 -15.90
C ARG A 3 -18.58 1.82 -17.07
N CYS A 4 -19.86 1.87 -16.75
CA CYS A 4 -20.91 2.07 -17.75
C CYS A 4 -21.85 3.17 -17.25
N GLY A 5 -21.75 4.37 -17.84
CA GLY A 5 -22.47 5.53 -17.35
C GLY A 5 -22.06 5.88 -15.93
N GLU A 6 -23.01 5.84 -15.00
CA GLU A 6 -22.77 6.09 -13.58
C GLU A 6 -22.61 4.83 -12.74
N ASN A 7 -22.55 3.68 -13.39
CA ASN A 7 -22.40 2.39 -12.72
C ASN A 7 -20.98 1.84 -12.88
N ILE A 8 -20.50 1.24 -11.81
CA ILE A 8 -19.23 0.57 -11.77
C ILE A 8 -19.46 -0.93 -11.62
N TYR A 9 -18.67 -1.72 -12.36
CA TYR A 9 -18.74 -3.17 -12.37
C TYR A 9 -17.37 -3.78 -12.10
N HIS A 10 -17.35 -4.87 -11.36
CA HIS A 10 -16.18 -5.71 -11.22
C HIS A 10 -16.50 -7.12 -11.72
N ALA A 11 -15.74 -7.59 -12.71
CA ALA A 11 -15.94 -8.91 -13.33
C ALA A 11 -17.42 -9.15 -13.75
N GLY A 12 -18.08 -8.12 -14.25
CA GLY A 12 -19.47 -8.20 -14.71
C GLY A 12 -20.52 -8.01 -13.62
N GLU A 13 -20.12 -7.83 -12.35
CA GLU A 13 -21.04 -7.63 -11.24
C GLU A 13 -21.08 -6.15 -10.83
N LEU A 14 -22.28 -5.65 -10.56
CA LEU A 14 -22.48 -4.25 -10.15
C LEU A 14 -21.86 -3.98 -8.77
N VAL A 15 -21.08 -2.92 -8.68
CA VAL A 15 -20.55 -2.41 -7.42
C VAL A 15 -21.53 -1.36 -6.90
N GLU A 16 -22.41 -1.77 -6.01
CA GLU A 16 -23.46 -0.88 -5.49
C GLU A 16 -22.87 0.23 -4.62
N GLY A 17 -23.40 1.44 -4.80
CA GLY A 17 -23.01 2.59 -4.01
C GLY A 17 -21.70 3.26 -4.42
N ALA A 18 -21.04 2.77 -5.47
CA ALA A 18 -19.82 3.39 -5.97
C ALA A 18 -20.13 4.71 -6.69
N ASP A 19 -19.36 5.75 -6.35
CA ASP A 19 -19.41 7.01 -7.05
C ASP A 19 -18.51 6.95 -8.29
N ALA A 20 -19.10 6.87 -9.46
CA ALA A 20 -18.36 6.66 -10.70
C ALA A 20 -17.38 7.79 -11.02
N GLU A 21 -17.67 9.02 -10.65
CA GLU A 21 -16.81 10.16 -10.97
C GLU A 21 -15.50 10.17 -10.18
N SER A 22 -15.54 9.71 -8.94
CA SER A 22 -14.35 9.64 -8.08
C SER A 22 -13.76 8.25 -8.00
N PHE A 23 -14.36 7.28 -8.67
CA PHE A 23 -13.94 5.88 -8.59
C PHE A 23 -12.54 5.67 -9.16
N THR A 24 -11.65 5.11 -8.35
CA THR A 24 -10.25 4.87 -8.71
C THR A 24 -9.87 3.44 -8.35
N PRO A 25 -9.59 2.58 -9.34
CA PRO A 25 -9.04 1.26 -9.06
C PRO A 25 -7.67 1.36 -8.41
N LEU A 26 -7.41 0.51 -7.42
CA LEU A 26 -6.11 0.43 -6.75
C LEU A 26 -5.32 -0.76 -7.23
N ASN A 27 -5.98 -1.89 -7.39
CA ASN A 27 -5.42 -3.10 -7.99
C ASN A 27 -6.57 -3.93 -8.58
N SER A 28 -6.33 -5.21 -8.89
CA SER A 28 -7.35 -6.07 -9.50
C SER A 28 -8.55 -6.33 -8.59
N TRP A 29 -8.39 -6.16 -7.28
CA TRP A 29 -9.44 -6.49 -6.29
C TRP A 29 -9.97 -5.27 -5.56
N LEU A 30 -9.14 -4.28 -5.35
CA LEU A 30 -9.45 -3.11 -4.53
C LEU A 30 -9.62 -1.85 -5.35
N ALA A 31 -10.55 -1.02 -4.93
CA ALA A 31 -10.77 0.31 -5.48
C ALA A 31 -11.28 1.24 -4.39
N ARG A 32 -11.30 2.53 -4.69
CA ARG A 32 -11.89 3.54 -3.83
C ARG A 32 -12.71 4.55 -4.62
N ASP A 33 -13.63 5.19 -3.96
CA ASP A 33 -14.18 6.46 -4.40
C ASP A 33 -13.85 7.54 -3.35
N LYS A 34 -14.49 8.68 -3.40
CA LYS A 34 -14.21 9.76 -2.44
C LYS A 34 -14.67 9.46 -1.01
N LEU A 35 -15.52 8.45 -0.80
CA LEU A 35 -16.10 8.15 0.49
C LEU A 35 -15.67 6.82 1.10
N GLN A 36 -15.35 5.83 0.28
CA GLN A 36 -15.17 4.47 0.78
C GLN A 36 -14.29 3.61 -0.13
N PHE A 37 -13.90 2.47 0.42
CA PHE A 37 -13.13 1.46 -0.28
C PHE A 37 -14.00 0.28 -0.64
N PHE A 38 -13.65 -0.38 -1.73
CA PHE A 38 -14.34 -1.58 -2.21
C PHE A 38 -13.35 -2.72 -2.42
N ASP A 39 -13.74 -3.91 -1.96
CA ASP A 39 -13.11 -5.17 -2.32
C ASP A 39 -14.07 -5.88 -3.28
N ARG A 40 -13.74 -5.86 -4.55
CA ARG A 40 -14.64 -6.33 -5.60
C ARG A 40 -15.97 -5.56 -5.52
N THR A 41 -17.06 -6.23 -5.19
CA THR A 41 -18.39 -5.58 -5.08
C THR A 41 -18.76 -5.17 -3.66
N GLU A 42 -17.90 -5.45 -2.67
CA GLU A 42 -18.21 -5.21 -1.26
C GLU A 42 -17.47 -3.99 -0.71
N VAL A 43 -18.14 -3.26 0.18
CA VAL A 43 -17.54 -2.15 0.90
C VAL A 43 -16.58 -2.68 1.96
N VAL A 44 -15.39 -2.08 2.03
CA VAL A 44 -14.36 -2.45 2.98
C VAL A 44 -14.32 -1.45 4.13
N ASN A 45 -14.37 -1.97 5.37
CA ASN A 45 -14.14 -1.16 6.56
C ASN A 45 -12.64 -1.04 6.81
N THR A 46 -12.15 0.20 6.81
CA THR A 46 -10.75 0.49 7.09
C THR A 46 -10.63 1.86 7.72
N THR A 47 -9.54 2.10 8.42
CA THR A 47 -9.23 3.40 9.00
C THR A 47 -8.57 4.35 8.02
N ALA A 48 -8.24 3.87 6.82
CA ALA A 48 -7.66 4.70 5.77
C ALA A 48 -8.67 5.74 5.27
N ASP A 49 -8.16 6.92 4.93
CA ASP A 49 -8.98 8.00 4.37
C ASP A 49 -9.11 7.84 2.86
N ALA A 50 -10.28 7.49 2.41
CA ALA A 50 -10.54 7.24 0.99
C ALA A 50 -10.31 8.48 0.13
N SER A 51 -10.66 9.65 0.61
CA SER A 51 -10.58 10.89 -0.18
C SER A 51 -9.15 11.31 -0.53
N SER A 52 -8.18 10.94 0.30
CA SER A 52 -6.77 11.28 0.11
C SER A 52 -5.91 10.08 -0.29
N PHE A 53 -6.52 8.90 -0.42
CA PHE A 53 -5.79 7.67 -0.67
C PHE A 53 -5.25 7.62 -2.09
N GLN A 54 -3.95 7.42 -2.24
CA GLN A 54 -3.30 7.35 -3.54
C GLN A 54 -2.12 6.38 -3.55
N ARG A 55 -1.81 5.88 -4.73
CA ARG A 55 -0.66 5.01 -4.91
C ARG A 55 0.62 5.83 -4.86
N ILE A 56 1.62 5.29 -4.17
CA ILE A 56 2.98 5.82 -4.19
C ILE A 56 3.76 5.14 -5.31
N ASP A 57 4.04 3.86 -5.15
CA ASP A 57 4.69 3.01 -6.13
C ASP A 57 4.65 1.55 -5.65
N GLY A 58 4.79 0.60 -6.57
CA GLY A 58 4.69 -0.80 -6.22
C GLY A 58 3.36 -1.10 -5.53
N GLY A 59 3.40 -1.81 -4.42
CA GLY A 59 2.23 -2.09 -3.59
C GLY A 59 1.99 -1.08 -2.48
N TYR A 60 2.73 0.04 -2.46
CA TYR A 60 2.62 1.04 -1.41
C TYR A 60 1.68 2.17 -1.79
N TYR A 61 0.85 2.55 -0.83
CA TYR A 61 -0.16 3.59 -0.95
C TYR A 61 -0.12 4.48 0.28
N ARG A 62 -0.77 5.63 0.20
CA ARG A 62 -0.86 6.57 1.33
C ARG A 62 -2.18 7.29 1.34
N ASP A 63 -2.58 7.71 2.55
CA ASP A 63 -3.51 8.81 2.74
C ASP A 63 -2.78 10.02 3.35
N HIS A 64 -3.50 10.98 3.93
CA HIS A 64 -2.86 12.15 4.56
C HIS A 64 -2.01 11.81 5.78
N HIS A 65 -2.27 10.68 6.45
CA HIS A 65 -1.71 10.42 7.77
C HIS A 65 -0.85 9.17 7.86
N ARG A 66 -1.01 8.24 6.91
CA ARG A 66 -0.43 6.89 7.05
C ARG A 66 0.05 6.34 5.73
N ILE A 67 0.87 5.32 5.84
CA ILE A 67 1.34 4.52 4.70
C ILE A 67 0.69 3.14 4.78
N PHE A 68 0.34 2.61 3.61
CA PHE A 68 -0.33 1.32 3.47
C PHE A 68 0.36 0.44 2.45
N TYR A 69 0.21 -0.86 2.62
CA TYR A 69 0.70 -1.85 1.68
C TYR A 69 -0.46 -2.75 1.25
N LEU A 70 -0.68 -2.86 -0.06
CA LEU A 70 -1.78 -3.61 -0.65
C LEU A 70 -1.23 -4.71 -1.57
N PRO A 71 -0.81 -5.85 -1.01
CA PRO A 71 -0.28 -6.94 -1.84
C PRO A 71 -1.37 -7.70 -2.59
N ASP A 72 -2.59 -7.67 -2.05
CA ASP A 72 -3.75 -8.38 -2.57
C ASP A 72 -5.04 -7.61 -2.25
N SER A 73 -6.08 -8.28 -1.85
CA SER A 73 -7.35 -7.65 -1.44
C SER A 73 -7.34 -7.13 0.01
N THR A 74 -6.21 -7.15 0.68
CA THR A 74 -6.08 -6.68 2.06
C THR A 74 -5.35 -5.34 2.09
N ILE A 75 -5.84 -4.43 2.92
CA ILE A 75 -5.22 -3.12 3.16
C ILE A 75 -4.45 -3.21 4.47
N TYR A 76 -3.12 -3.31 4.38
CA TYR A 76 -2.26 -3.33 5.56
C TYR A 76 -1.73 -1.94 5.86
N GLU A 77 -1.85 -1.49 7.10
CA GLU A 77 -1.16 -0.29 7.55
C GLU A 77 0.32 -0.62 7.79
N VAL A 78 1.20 0.22 7.26
CA VAL A 78 2.64 0.10 7.52
C VAL A 78 2.93 0.83 8.82
N GLU A 79 2.95 0.10 9.93
CA GLU A 79 3.04 0.67 11.26
C GLU A 79 4.32 1.49 11.47
N GLY A 80 4.14 2.67 12.02
CA GLY A 80 5.26 3.55 12.36
C GLY A 80 5.92 4.25 11.18
N ALA A 81 5.44 4.02 9.96
CA ALA A 81 6.01 4.69 8.78
C ALA A 81 5.70 6.18 8.81
N ASP A 82 6.70 6.98 8.46
CA ASP A 82 6.58 8.43 8.38
C ASP A 82 6.15 8.84 6.97
N PRO A 83 4.91 9.30 6.77
CA PRO A 83 4.45 9.65 5.43
C PRO A 83 5.21 10.81 4.79
N ASP A 84 5.82 11.68 5.59
CA ASP A 84 6.55 12.83 5.06
C ASP A 84 7.89 12.47 4.44
N THR A 85 8.49 11.34 4.87
CA THR A 85 9.81 10.91 4.40
C THR A 85 9.79 9.55 3.70
N PHE A 86 8.62 8.90 3.64
CA PHE A 86 8.50 7.57 3.05
C PHE A 86 8.74 7.60 1.55
N GLU A 87 9.63 6.72 1.10
CA GLU A 87 9.89 6.53 -0.33
C GLU A 87 9.99 5.05 -0.67
N VAL A 88 9.50 4.71 -1.84
CA VAL A 88 9.65 3.38 -2.42
C VAL A 88 10.94 3.34 -3.19
N ILE A 89 11.73 2.30 -2.97
CA ILE A 89 13.01 2.08 -3.63
C ILE A 89 12.97 0.74 -4.36
N TYR A 90 13.90 0.51 -5.26
CA TYR A 90 14.08 -0.83 -5.78
C TYR A 90 14.55 -1.73 -4.64
N GLU A 91 14.16 -3.00 -4.68
CA GLU A 91 14.57 -3.94 -3.65
C GLU A 91 16.08 -3.91 -3.46
N VAL A 92 16.49 -3.64 -2.24
CA VAL A 92 17.90 -3.57 -1.86
C VAL A 92 18.20 -4.69 -0.88
N THR A 93 19.28 -5.42 -1.14
CA THR A 93 19.82 -6.40 -0.21
C THR A 93 21.16 -5.87 0.30
N GLU A 94 21.25 -5.71 1.61
CA GLU A 94 22.47 -5.26 2.26
C GLU A 94 23.07 -6.39 3.09
N ASP A 95 24.38 -6.56 2.95
CA ASP A 95 25.12 -7.50 3.78
C ASP A 95 25.41 -6.85 5.11
N VAL A 96 24.99 -7.50 6.18
CA VAL A 96 25.33 -7.07 7.54
C VAL A 96 26.44 -7.98 8.04
N THR A 97 27.60 -7.40 8.27
CA THR A 97 28.76 -8.13 8.78
C THR A 97 29.02 -7.80 10.23
N ASP A 98 29.47 -8.80 10.95
CA ASP A 98 29.99 -8.63 12.30
C ASP A 98 31.47 -8.31 12.20
N ASP A 99 31.85 -7.12 12.64
CA ASP A 99 33.24 -6.65 12.57
C ASP A 99 34.22 -7.53 13.35
N ILE A 100 33.75 -8.28 14.32
CA ILE A 100 34.56 -9.13 15.18
C ILE A 100 34.82 -10.47 14.52
N THR A 101 33.85 -11.01 13.82
CA THR A 101 33.92 -12.37 13.27
C THR A 101 34.23 -12.44 11.79
N ASP A 102 34.10 -11.33 11.11
CA ASP A 102 34.25 -11.27 9.65
C ASP A 102 33.25 -12.14 8.89
N HIS A 103 32.16 -12.52 9.52
CA HIS A 103 31.10 -13.29 8.90
C HIS A 103 29.94 -12.42 8.52
N ILE A 104 29.38 -12.68 7.34
CA ILE A 104 28.10 -12.10 6.96
C ILE A 104 27.04 -12.74 7.85
N THR A 105 26.42 -11.95 8.71
CA THR A 105 25.45 -12.44 9.67
C THR A 105 24.05 -12.47 9.09
N ASP A 106 23.69 -11.41 8.33
CA ASP A 106 22.34 -11.27 7.79
C ASP A 106 22.36 -10.53 6.47
N HIS A 107 21.32 -10.77 5.68
CA HIS A 107 21.00 -9.97 4.51
C HIS A 107 19.70 -9.24 4.79
N ILE A 108 19.73 -7.92 4.71
CA ILE A 108 18.54 -7.07 4.91
C ILE A 108 18.01 -6.67 3.54
N ARG A 109 16.81 -7.15 3.23
CA ARG A 109 16.10 -6.75 2.02
C ARG A 109 15.13 -5.63 2.35
N SER A 110 15.08 -4.62 1.51
CA SER A 110 14.13 -3.53 1.67
C SER A 110 13.67 -3.03 0.31
N ASP A 111 12.39 -2.66 0.23
CA ASP A 111 11.78 -2.06 -0.96
C ASP A 111 11.24 -0.66 -0.69
N ALA A 112 11.31 -0.21 0.56
CA ALA A 112 10.92 1.12 0.96
C ALA A 112 11.68 1.57 2.19
N ARG A 113 11.72 2.88 2.41
CA ARG A 113 12.36 3.48 3.58
C ARG A 113 11.71 4.82 3.93
N ASP A 114 11.89 5.23 5.17
CA ASP A 114 11.62 6.60 5.61
C ASP A 114 12.83 7.14 6.37
N ALA A 115 12.66 8.24 7.12
CA ALA A 115 13.75 8.83 7.88
C ALA A 115 14.28 7.93 9.01
N HIS A 116 13.50 6.94 9.45
CA HIS A 116 13.76 6.17 10.67
C HIS A 116 13.98 4.69 10.43
N SER A 117 13.42 4.14 9.37
CA SER A 117 13.34 2.68 9.19
C SER A 117 13.36 2.27 7.74
N ARG A 118 13.63 0.99 7.54
CA ARG A 118 13.49 0.30 6.24
C ARG A 118 12.35 -0.67 6.31
N TYR A 119 11.73 -0.92 5.17
CA TYR A 119 10.54 -1.75 5.05
C TYR A 119 10.71 -2.75 3.91
N TYR A 120 10.06 -3.90 4.05
CA TYR A 120 9.96 -4.89 3.00
C TYR A 120 8.57 -5.51 3.03
N ASN A 121 7.87 -5.47 1.89
CA ASN A 121 6.50 -5.96 1.77
C ASN A 121 5.59 -5.39 2.87
N GLY A 122 5.72 -4.10 3.14
CA GLY A 122 4.88 -3.40 4.10
C GLY A 122 5.27 -3.57 5.57
N LYS A 123 6.34 -4.29 5.85
CA LYS A 123 6.78 -4.55 7.23
C LYS A 123 8.12 -3.90 7.51
N LYS A 124 8.26 -3.33 8.70
CA LYS A 124 9.52 -2.78 9.17
C LYS A 124 10.54 -3.92 9.34
N VAL A 125 11.68 -3.80 8.69
CA VAL A 125 12.71 -4.85 8.70
C VAL A 125 14.02 -4.39 9.34
N ALA A 126 14.29 -3.09 9.38
CA ALA A 126 15.50 -2.57 9.99
C ALA A 126 15.37 -1.08 10.29
N PRO A 127 16.13 -0.56 11.27
CA PRO A 127 16.34 0.88 11.40
C PRO A 127 17.13 1.38 10.19
N ARG A 128 16.87 2.61 9.87
CA ARG A 128 17.59 3.25 8.78
C ARG A 128 19.04 3.55 9.12
#